data_3254eae1347b194072378c876329cb66
#
_entry.id   3254eae1347b194072378c876329cb66
#
_cell.length_a   1.000
_cell.length_b   1.000
_cell.length_c   1.000
_cell.angle_alpha   90.00
_cell.angle_beta   90.00
_cell.angle_gamma   90.00
#
_symmetry.space_group_name_H-M   'P 1'
#
loop_
_entity.id
_entity.type
_entity.pdbx_description
1 polymer ?
#
loop_
_entity_poly.entity_id
_entity_poly.type
_entity_poly.pdbx_seq_one_letter_code
_entity_poly.pdbx_strand_id
1 'polypeptide(L)'
;MEKIFQVKHLFYKVNETTILKDINLELQKGKYITVVGPSGSGKSTLMRILASMISPTSGEVIFDGKSIETYDPILYRQKVSYAFQQPTLFGKTVRENLEFPFEVRKETVDEAKIIDYLKMVNLDESYIDKSVNDVSGGEKQRIALLRNLLFPPEVLITDEVTAGLDAENKEIVHKMLNQFNQRGLTILRVTHDETEISAATDKITIRKGELIND
;
A
#
# COMPACT_ATOMS: atom_id res chain seq x y z
N MET A 1 -16.86 -6.52 -14.30
CA MET A 1 -15.72 -6.75 -13.40
C MET A 1 -16.16 -6.40 -11.98
N GLU A 2 -15.68 -7.13 -10.99
CA GLU A 2 -16.05 -6.95 -9.59
C GLU A 2 -15.42 -5.66 -9.02
N LYS A 3 -16.23 -4.82 -8.34
CA LYS A 3 -15.77 -3.60 -7.71
C LYS A 3 -15.22 -3.92 -6.34
N ILE A 4 -13.97 -3.49 -6.06
CA ILE A 4 -13.36 -3.64 -4.74
C ILE A 4 -13.62 -2.43 -3.85
N PHE A 5 -13.62 -1.20 -4.44
CA PHE A 5 -14.00 0.02 -3.76
C PHE A 5 -15.06 0.80 -4.53
N GLN A 6 -15.99 1.39 -3.77
CA GLN A 6 -16.88 2.45 -4.24
C GLN A 6 -16.81 3.60 -3.23
N VAL A 7 -16.48 4.78 -3.70
CA VAL A 7 -16.41 6.02 -2.91
C VAL A 7 -17.51 6.93 -3.42
N LYS A 8 -18.33 7.46 -2.50
CA LYS A 8 -19.48 8.30 -2.84
C LYS A 8 -19.46 9.59 -2.05
N HIS A 9 -19.46 10.71 -2.76
CA HIS A 9 -19.53 12.06 -2.21
C HIS A 9 -18.59 12.31 -1.03
N LEU A 10 -17.34 11.82 -1.15
CA LEU A 10 -16.36 11.85 -0.07
C LEU A 10 -15.75 13.24 0.07
N PHE A 11 -15.82 13.77 1.28
CA PHE A 11 -15.14 15.00 1.68
C PHE A 11 -14.20 14.74 2.84
N TYR A 12 -13.09 15.47 2.85
CA TYR A 12 -12.19 15.49 4.01
C TYR A 12 -11.71 16.90 4.29
N LYS A 13 -11.92 17.36 5.51
CA LYS A 13 -11.53 18.70 5.98
C LYS A 13 -10.64 18.58 7.22
N VAL A 14 -9.67 19.48 7.31
CA VAL A 14 -8.85 19.70 8.51
C VAL A 14 -8.99 21.16 8.87
N ASN A 15 -9.59 21.46 10.00
CA ASN A 15 -10.00 22.79 10.39
C ASN A 15 -10.86 23.44 9.26
N GLU A 16 -10.49 24.64 8.80
CA GLU A 16 -11.19 25.35 7.71
C GLU A 16 -10.74 24.91 6.29
N THR A 17 -9.74 24.03 6.19
CA THR A 17 -9.18 23.65 4.89
C THR A 17 -9.82 22.36 4.38
N THR A 18 -10.45 22.39 3.23
CA THR A 18 -10.96 21.21 2.52
C THR A 18 -9.84 20.59 1.71
N ILE A 19 -9.46 19.34 2.06
CA ILE A 19 -8.39 18.56 1.42
C ILE A 19 -8.96 17.71 0.27
N LEU A 20 -10.11 17.06 0.48
CA LEU A 20 -10.82 16.29 -0.55
C LEU A 20 -12.23 16.84 -0.70
N LYS A 21 -12.67 16.93 -1.96
CA LYS A 21 -13.93 17.58 -2.34
C LYS A 21 -14.70 16.68 -3.29
N ASP A 22 -15.84 16.18 -2.82
CA ASP A 22 -16.79 15.39 -3.59
C ASP A 22 -16.16 14.26 -4.43
N ILE A 23 -15.28 13.47 -3.80
CA ILE A 23 -14.63 12.34 -4.47
C ILE A 23 -15.67 11.23 -4.72
N ASN A 24 -15.85 10.89 -5.99
CA ASN A 24 -16.70 9.80 -6.46
C ASN A 24 -15.82 8.85 -7.29
N LEU A 25 -15.59 7.62 -6.83
CA LEU A 25 -14.60 6.72 -7.40
C LEU A 25 -15.06 5.27 -7.32
N GLU A 26 -14.82 4.51 -8.39
CA GLU A 26 -15.00 3.06 -8.42
C GLU A 26 -13.70 2.38 -8.82
N LEU A 27 -13.25 1.43 -8.01
CA LEU A 27 -12.03 0.66 -8.26
C LEU A 27 -12.38 -0.81 -8.46
N GLN A 28 -11.78 -1.42 -9.48
CA GLN A 28 -12.00 -2.83 -9.80
C GLN A 28 -10.96 -3.72 -9.13
N LYS A 29 -11.39 -4.92 -8.74
CA LYS A 29 -10.54 -5.95 -8.15
C LYS A 29 -9.45 -6.41 -9.13
N GLY A 30 -8.26 -6.66 -8.61
CA GLY A 30 -7.11 -7.16 -9.39
C GLY A 30 -6.42 -6.11 -10.27
N LYS A 31 -6.86 -4.85 -10.25
CA LYS A 31 -6.22 -3.76 -11.00
C LYS A 31 -4.97 -3.23 -10.32
N TYR A 32 -4.02 -2.76 -11.15
CA TYR A 32 -2.86 -2.00 -10.71
C TYR A 32 -3.05 -0.54 -11.12
N ILE A 33 -3.47 0.30 -10.18
CA ILE A 33 -3.90 1.67 -10.43
C ILE A 33 -2.85 2.64 -9.88
N THR A 34 -2.40 3.57 -10.72
CA THR A 34 -1.48 4.64 -10.31
C THR A 34 -2.24 5.93 -10.04
N VAL A 35 -2.09 6.46 -8.82
CA VAL A 35 -2.71 7.71 -8.37
C VAL A 35 -1.71 8.84 -8.54
N VAL A 36 -2.02 9.78 -9.39
CA VAL A 36 -1.14 10.89 -9.80
C VAL A 36 -1.73 12.24 -9.44
N GLY A 37 -0.87 13.26 -9.43
CA GLY A 37 -1.26 14.66 -9.15
C GLY A 37 -0.18 15.40 -8.38
N PRO A 38 -0.24 16.75 -8.31
CA PRO A 38 0.78 17.55 -7.64
C PRO A 38 0.89 17.24 -6.14
N SER A 39 2.00 17.62 -5.52
CA SER A 39 2.14 17.55 -4.07
C SER A 39 1.02 18.34 -3.38
N GLY A 40 0.50 17.82 -2.27
CA GLY A 40 -0.61 18.44 -1.55
C GLY A 40 -1.99 18.34 -2.23
N SER A 41 -2.14 17.60 -3.34
CA SER A 41 -3.43 17.45 -4.02
C SER A 41 -4.46 16.57 -3.31
N GLY A 42 -4.07 15.85 -2.24
CA GLY A 42 -4.97 14.98 -1.47
C GLY A 42 -4.77 13.48 -1.71
N LYS A 43 -3.79 13.03 -2.54
CA LYS A 43 -3.54 11.62 -2.85
C LYS A 43 -3.38 10.74 -1.60
N SER A 44 -2.38 11.03 -0.78
CA SER A 44 -2.12 10.25 0.44
C SER A 44 -3.28 10.33 1.45
N THR A 45 -4.03 11.46 1.45
CA THR A 45 -5.23 11.58 2.28
C THR A 45 -6.31 10.60 1.83
N LEU A 46 -6.61 10.54 0.52
CA LEU A 46 -7.55 9.55 -0.01
C LEU A 46 -7.08 8.13 0.30
N MET A 47 -5.82 7.81 0.05
CA MET A 47 -5.26 6.48 0.34
C MET A 47 -5.39 6.08 1.82
N ARG A 48 -5.15 7.02 2.74
CA ARG A 48 -5.30 6.79 4.19
C ARG A 48 -6.76 6.57 4.58
N ILE A 49 -7.71 7.24 3.94
CA ILE A 49 -9.14 6.99 4.15
C ILE A 49 -9.50 5.59 3.66
N LEU A 50 -9.07 5.20 2.44
CA LEU A 50 -9.30 3.85 1.91
C LEU A 50 -8.69 2.75 2.79
N ALA A 51 -7.57 3.03 3.46
CA ALA A 51 -6.95 2.12 4.42
C ALA A 51 -7.58 2.17 5.83
N SER A 52 -8.66 2.94 6.04
CA SER A 52 -9.26 3.15 7.37
C SER A 52 -8.27 3.61 8.44
N MET A 53 -7.31 4.47 8.04
CA MET A 53 -6.35 5.09 8.95
C MET A 53 -6.87 6.44 9.49
N ILE A 54 -7.69 7.12 8.71
CA ILE A 54 -8.42 8.34 9.06
C ILE A 54 -9.85 8.23 8.53
N SER A 55 -10.81 8.85 9.24
CA SER A 55 -12.21 8.88 8.83
C SER A 55 -12.50 10.08 7.93
N PRO A 56 -13.34 9.96 6.89
CA PRO A 56 -13.78 11.11 6.10
C PRO A 56 -14.63 12.06 6.96
N THR A 57 -14.72 13.33 6.52
CA THR A 57 -15.62 14.31 7.16
C THR A 57 -17.07 14.04 6.78
N SER A 58 -17.32 13.60 5.55
CA SER A 58 -18.62 13.16 5.04
C SER A 58 -18.45 12.29 3.79
N GLY A 59 -19.53 11.65 3.35
CA GLY A 59 -19.54 10.69 2.26
C GLY A 59 -19.39 9.27 2.74
N GLU A 60 -19.27 8.33 1.82
CA GLU A 60 -19.23 6.90 2.12
C GLU A 60 -18.10 6.20 1.36
N VAL A 61 -17.43 5.27 2.02
CA VAL A 61 -16.51 4.33 1.39
C VAL A 61 -17.03 2.91 1.57
N ILE A 62 -17.27 2.24 0.47
CA ILE A 62 -17.72 0.85 0.41
C ILE A 62 -16.54 0.00 -0.06
N PHE A 63 -16.21 -1.03 0.69
CA PHE A 63 -15.23 -2.05 0.34
C PHE A 63 -15.91 -3.41 0.25
N ASP A 64 -15.73 -4.11 -0.86
CA ASP A 64 -16.33 -5.44 -1.10
C ASP A 64 -17.84 -5.47 -0.76
N GLY A 65 -18.57 -4.45 -1.23
CA GLY A 65 -20.04 -4.34 -1.06
C GLY A 65 -20.52 -3.89 0.33
N LYS A 66 -19.61 -3.59 1.29
CA LYS A 66 -19.97 -3.15 2.65
C LYS A 66 -19.28 -1.85 2.99
N SER A 67 -19.98 -0.96 3.73
CA SER A 67 -19.35 0.26 4.25
C SER A 67 -18.17 -0.09 5.16
N ILE A 68 -17.02 0.61 4.96
CA ILE A 68 -15.81 0.38 5.77
C ILE A 68 -16.03 0.64 7.26
N GLU A 69 -17.00 1.45 7.62
CA GLU A 69 -17.36 1.75 9.01
C GLU A 69 -17.97 0.55 9.73
N THR A 70 -18.50 -0.45 8.99
CA THR A 70 -19.10 -1.65 9.54
C THR A 70 -18.11 -2.80 9.78
N TYR A 71 -16.88 -2.64 9.30
CA TYR A 71 -15.83 -3.64 9.52
C TYR A 71 -15.20 -3.49 10.90
N ASP A 72 -14.80 -4.62 11.49
CA ASP A 72 -13.81 -4.61 12.55
C ASP A 72 -12.49 -4.02 11.98
N PRO A 73 -11.91 -2.98 12.62
CA PRO A 73 -10.73 -2.31 12.07
C PRO A 73 -9.48 -3.21 11.93
N ILE A 74 -9.35 -4.23 12.78
CA ILE A 74 -8.24 -5.18 12.71
C ILE A 74 -8.41 -6.08 11.50
N LEU A 75 -9.61 -6.64 11.32
CA LEU A 75 -9.93 -7.51 10.18
C LEU A 75 -9.87 -6.72 8.86
N TYR A 76 -10.30 -5.46 8.85
CA TYR A 76 -10.22 -4.61 7.67
C TYR A 76 -8.77 -4.39 7.24
N ARG A 77 -7.86 -4.07 8.17
CA ARG A 77 -6.42 -3.84 7.88
C ARG A 77 -5.68 -5.09 7.45
N GLN A 78 -6.22 -6.27 7.69
CA GLN A 78 -5.71 -7.52 7.11
C GLN A 78 -6.07 -7.65 5.62
N LYS A 79 -7.19 -7.03 5.19
CA LYS A 79 -7.66 -7.01 3.80
C LYS A 79 -7.14 -5.85 2.98
N VAL A 80 -6.95 -4.69 3.61
CA VAL A 80 -6.42 -3.46 2.99
C VAL A 80 -5.17 -3.03 3.72
N SER A 81 -4.02 -3.29 3.13
CA SER A 81 -2.72 -3.01 3.71
C SER A 81 -2.13 -1.71 3.14
N TYR A 82 -1.44 -0.96 3.98
CA TYR A 82 -0.81 0.31 3.60
C TYR A 82 0.71 0.24 3.80
N ALA A 83 1.45 0.46 2.74
CA ALA A 83 2.90 0.59 2.75
C ALA A 83 3.30 2.06 2.70
N PHE A 84 3.99 2.52 3.73
CA PHE A 84 4.41 3.91 3.90
C PHE A 84 5.62 4.24 3.04
N GLN A 85 5.74 5.53 2.67
CA GLN A 85 6.90 6.08 1.96
C GLN A 85 8.22 5.79 2.69
N GLN A 86 8.25 6.03 4.01
CA GLN A 86 9.42 5.72 4.83
C GLN A 86 9.26 4.33 5.45
N PRO A 87 10.17 3.38 5.11
CA PRO A 87 10.11 2.06 5.68
C PRO A 87 10.49 2.11 7.17
N THR A 88 9.56 1.74 8.03
CA THR A 88 9.83 1.62 9.46
C THR A 88 9.95 0.15 9.81
N LEU A 89 11.16 -0.28 10.17
CA LEU A 89 11.39 -1.54 10.84
C LEU A 89 11.43 -1.30 12.35
N PHE A 90 10.84 -2.20 13.11
CA PHE A 90 10.80 -2.15 14.57
C PHE A 90 11.63 -3.29 15.17
N GLY A 91 11.76 -3.29 16.49
CA GLY A 91 12.53 -4.30 17.20
C GLY A 91 14.04 -4.19 16.95
N LYS A 92 14.73 -5.31 17.07
CA LYS A 92 16.19 -5.40 16.95
C LYS A 92 16.63 -6.06 15.64
N THR A 93 15.84 -7.02 15.14
CA THR A 93 16.19 -7.87 14.00
C THR A 93 15.15 -7.82 12.88
N VAL A 94 15.57 -8.23 11.70
CA VAL A 94 14.67 -8.43 10.54
C VAL A 94 13.64 -9.52 10.86
N ARG A 95 14.03 -10.56 11.59
CA ARG A 95 13.17 -11.66 12.05
C ARG A 95 11.89 -11.12 12.71
N GLU A 96 12.04 -10.25 13.71
CA GLU A 96 10.90 -9.66 14.44
C GLU A 96 9.90 -8.98 13.50
N ASN A 97 10.38 -8.36 12.42
CA ASN A 97 9.52 -7.72 11.42
C ASN A 97 8.78 -8.72 10.52
N LEU A 98 9.41 -9.83 10.17
CA LEU A 98 8.84 -10.83 9.26
C LEU A 98 7.97 -11.87 9.99
N GLU A 99 8.21 -12.09 11.28
CA GLU A 99 7.36 -12.93 12.13
C GLU A 99 6.10 -12.20 12.61
N PHE A 100 6.14 -10.88 12.75
CA PHE A 100 5.02 -10.07 13.23
C PHE A 100 3.67 -10.32 12.51
N PRO A 101 3.60 -10.48 11.17
CA PRO A 101 2.35 -10.82 10.50
C PRO A 101 1.74 -12.16 10.94
N PHE A 102 2.55 -13.12 11.34
CA PHE A 102 2.10 -14.39 11.89
C PHE A 102 1.56 -14.21 13.32
N GLU A 103 2.28 -13.45 14.17
CA GLU A 103 1.89 -13.16 15.55
C GLU A 103 0.51 -12.47 15.60
N VAL A 104 0.31 -11.42 14.78
CA VAL A 104 -0.97 -10.68 14.72
C VAL A 104 -2.13 -11.57 14.32
N ARG A 105 -1.88 -12.61 13.52
CA ARG A 105 -2.88 -13.58 13.06
C ARG A 105 -3.00 -14.80 13.96
N LYS A 106 -2.15 -14.91 14.97
CA LYS A 106 -2.03 -16.10 15.84
C LYS A 106 -1.71 -17.37 15.04
N GLU A 107 -0.94 -17.21 13.99
CA GLU A 107 -0.47 -18.30 13.13
C GLU A 107 0.92 -18.75 13.58
N THR A 108 1.25 -20.01 13.35
CA THR A 108 2.61 -20.50 13.55
C THR A 108 3.55 -19.91 12.51
N VAL A 109 4.72 -19.44 12.94
CA VAL A 109 5.73 -18.90 12.03
C VAL A 109 6.17 -19.96 11.02
N ASP A 110 6.08 -19.61 9.74
CA ASP A 110 6.58 -20.42 8.63
C ASP A 110 7.88 -19.80 8.12
N GLU A 111 9.00 -20.27 8.67
CA GLU A 111 10.34 -19.78 8.32
C GLU A 111 10.70 -20.06 6.85
N ALA A 112 10.25 -21.18 6.29
CA ALA A 112 10.48 -21.50 4.88
C ALA A 112 9.80 -20.45 3.97
N LYS A 113 8.58 -20.07 4.29
CA LYS A 113 7.86 -19.00 3.59
C LYS A 113 8.59 -17.66 3.71
N ILE A 114 9.09 -17.31 4.88
CA ILE A 114 9.87 -16.08 5.09
C ILE A 114 11.11 -16.08 4.19
N ILE A 115 11.87 -17.16 4.15
CA ILE A 115 13.05 -17.32 3.31
C ILE A 115 12.71 -17.18 1.83
N ASP A 116 11.63 -17.80 1.37
CA ASP A 116 11.20 -17.70 -0.02
C ASP A 116 10.82 -16.28 -0.39
N TYR A 117 10.17 -15.53 0.51
CA TYR A 117 9.83 -14.12 0.30
C TYR A 117 11.07 -13.21 0.31
N LEU A 118 12.06 -13.48 1.15
CA LEU A 118 13.35 -12.77 1.10
C LEU A 118 14.03 -12.95 -0.26
N LYS A 119 14.07 -14.18 -0.78
CA LYS A 119 14.64 -14.46 -2.11
C LYS A 119 13.93 -13.71 -3.24
N MET A 120 12.59 -13.51 -3.14
CA MET A 120 11.83 -12.72 -4.12
C MET A 120 12.32 -11.27 -4.25
N VAL A 121 12.94 -10.74 -3.22
CA VAL A 121 13.46 -9.37 -3.18
C VAL A 121 14.99 -9.33 -3.14
N ASN A 122 15.66 -10.37 -3.63
CA ASN A 122 17.12 -10.48 -3.67
C ASN A 122 17.80 -10.30 -2.31
N LEU A 123 17.20 -10.87 -1.25
CA LEU A 123 17.78 -11.01 0.07
C LEU A 123 17.90 -12.50 0.39
N ASP A 124 19.04 -12.93 0.93
CA ASP A 124 19.24 -14.30 1.33
C ASP A 124 18.80 -14.56 2.80
N GLU A 125 18.82 -15.81 3.24
CA GLU A 125 18.36 -16.20 4.56
C GLU A 125 19.16 -15.57 5.71
N SER A 126 20.43 -15.16 5.47
CA SER A 126 21.27 -14.52 6.50
C SER A 126 20.70 -13.17 6.97
N TYR A 127 19.79 -12.59 6.17
CA TYR A 127 19.10 -11.36 6.55
C TYR A 127 18.15 -11.53 7.73
N ILE A 128 17.63 -12.75 7.99
CA ILE A 128 16.65 -12.99 9.04
C ILE A 128 17.16 -12.51 10.40
N ASP A 129 18.38 -12.84 10.75
CA ASP A 129 18.95 -12.51 12.07
C ASP A 129 19.76 -11.21 12.06
N LYS A 130 19.79 -10.50 10.92
CA LYS A 130 20.48 -9.21 10.78
C LYS A 130 19.80 -8.13 11.62
N SER A 131 20.61 -7.27 12.23
CA SER A 131 20.09 -6.10 12.94
C SER A 131 19.38 -5.15 11.99
N VAL A 132 18.25 -4.57 12.40
CA VAL A 132 17.53 -3.54 11.63
C VAL A 132 18.37 -2.31 11.37
N ASN A 133 19.44 -2.08 12.16
CA ASN A 133 20.36 -0.97 11.97
C ASN A 133 21.41 -1.24 10.89
N ASP A 134 21.67 -2.51 10.59
CA ASP A 134 22.72 -2.96 9.65
C ASP A 134 22.16 -3.21 8.24
N VAL A 135 20.87 -2.91 7.99
CA VAL A 135 20.26 -2.99 6.67
C VAL A 135 20.19 -1.60 6.02
N SER A 136 20.49 -1.53 4.72
CA SER A 136 20.43 -0.30 3.91
C SER A 136 18.99 0.21 3.74
N GLY A 137 18.82 1.45 3.27
CA GLY A 137 17.50 2.01 3.01
C GLY A 137 16.66 1.21 2.02
N GLY A 138 17.27 0.74 0.93
CA GLY A 138 16.60 -0.10 -0.06
C GLY A 138 16.22 -1.48 0.48
N GLU A 139 17.09 -2.10 1.30
CA GLU A 139 16.78 -3.36 1.98
C GLU A 139 15.64 -3.18 3.00
N LYS A 140 15.66 -2.09 3.80
CA LYS A 140 14.57 -1.74 4.71
C LYS A 140 13.23 -1.63 3.98
N GLN A 141 13.22 -0.97 2.82
CA GLN A 141 12.02 -0.82 2.02
C GLN A 141 11.46 -2.18 1.55
N ARG A 142 12.34 -3.05 1.05
CA ARG A 142 11.96 -4.40 0.61
C ARG A 142 11.43 -5.25 1.75
N ILE A 143 12.10 -5.25 2.91
CA ILE A 143 11.66 -5.97 4.11
C ILE A 143 10.30 -5.44 4.61
N ALA A 144 10.12 -4.11 4.66
CA ALA A 144 8.86 -3.51 5.04
C ALA A 144 7.70 -3.89 4.10
N LEU A 145 7.96 -3.98 2.79
CA LEU A 145 6.98 -4.45 1.81
C LEU A 145 6.66 -5.94 1.98
N LEU A 146 7.67 -6.80 2.22
CA LEU A 146 7.44 -8.20 2.51
C LEU A 146 6.54 -8.41 3.72
N ARG A 147 6.70 -7.60 4.78
CA ARG A 147 5.84 -7.63 5.95
C ARG A 147 4.36 -7.42 5.60
N ASN A 148 4.06 -6.57 4.61
CA ASN A 148 2.69 -6.38 4.11
C ASN A 148 2.19 -7.53 3.22
N LEU A 149 3.09 -8.32 2.63
CA LEU A 149 2.80 -9.31 1.60
C LEU A 149 2.93 -10.76 2.07
N LEU A 150 3.54 -11.04 3.22
CA LEU A 150 3.62 -12.40 3.79
C LEU A 150 2.25 -13.05 3.94
N PHE A 151 1.22 -12.26 4.24
CA PHE A 151 -0.18 -12.62 4.11
C PHE A 151 -0.81 -11.62 3.12
N PRO A 152 -0.86 -11.96 1.81
CA PRO A 152 -1.29 -11.00 0.79
C PRO A 152 -2.70 -10.46 1.11
N PRO A 153 -2.86 -9.14 1.19
CA PRO A 153 -4.17 -8.51 1.37
C PRO A 153 -5.00 -8.59 0.08
N GLU A 154 -6.25 -8.18 0.11
CA GLU A 154 -7.05 -8.00 -1.10
C GLU A 154 -6.65 -6.72 -1.85
N VAL A 155 -6.22 -5.70 -1.10
CA VAL A 155 -5.69 -4.43 -1.63
C VAL A 155 -4.40 -4.03 -0.91
N LEU A 156 -3.37 -3.74 -1.68
CA LEU A 156 -2.15 -3.10 -1.20
C LEU A 156 -2.11 -1.65 -1.68
N ILE A 157 -2.03 -0.72 -0.76
CA ILE A 157 -1.80 0.70 -1.03
C ILE A 157 -0.32 0.98 -0.81
N THR A 158 0.36 1.51 -1.83
CA THR A 158 1.76 1.92 -1.74
C THR A 158 1.86 3.44 -1.90
N ASP A 159 2.34 4.13 -0.86
CA ASP A 159 2.49 5.58 -0.86
C ASP A 159 3.97 5.93 -1.05
N GLU A 160 4.36 6.21 -2.29
CA GLU A 160 5.72 6.59 -2.72
C GLU A 160 6.84 5.63 -2.26
N VAL A 161 6.56 4.32 -2.22
CA VAL A 161 7.49 3.31 -1.67
C VAL A 161 8.78 3.12 -2.48
N THR A 162 8.86 3.65 -3.67
CA THR A 162 10.03 3.63 -4.55
C THR A 162 10.84 4.93 -4.50
N ALA A 163 10.33 5.95 -3.78
CA ALA A 163 11.01 7.23 -3.66
C ALA A 163 12.39 7.09 -2.98
N GLY A 164 13.40 7.66 -3.60
CA GLY A 164 14.78 7.63 -3.08
C GLY A 164 15.51 6.29 -3.27
N LEU A 165 14.90 5.29 -3.88
CA LEU A 165 15.58 4.05 -4.26
C LEU A 165 16.39 4.27 -5.54
N ASP A 166 17.54 3.59 -5.63
CA ASP A 166 18.28 3.44 -6.88
C ASP A 166 17.53 2.58 -7.90
N ALA A 167 17.99 2.53 -9.13
CA ALA A 167 17.33 1.85 -10.23
C ALA A 167 17.19 0.34 -9.99
N GLU A 168 18.18 -0.31 -9.39
CA GLU A 168 18.15 -1.74 -9.09
C GLU A 168 17.09 -2.07 -8.03
N ASN A 169 17.07 -1.33 -6.93
CA ASN A 169 16.08 -1.51 -5.87
C ASN A 169 14.65 -1.22 -6.36
N LYS A 170 14.46 -0.20 -7.23
CA LYS A 170 13.17 0.07 -7.87
C LYS A 170 12.70 -1.13 -8.71
N GLU A 171 13.58 -1.68 -9.53
CA GLU A 171 13.25 -2.82 -10.39
C GLU A 171 12.83 -4.05 -9.58
N ILE A 172 13.54 -4.36 -8.49
CA ILE A 172 13.18 -5.46 -7.58
C ILE A 172 11.77 -5.25 -6.99
N VAL A 173 11.48 -4.04 -6.51
CA VAL A 173 10.16 -3.70 -5.95
C VAL A 173 9.07 -3.80 -7.02
N HIS A 174 9.29 -3.27 -8.21
CA HIS A 174 8.32 -3.34 -9.33
C HIS A 174 8.03 -4.79 -9.73
N LYS A 175 9.08 -5.60 -9.87
CA LYS A 175 8.95 -7.03 -10.21
C LYS A 175 8.11 -7.77 -9.17
N MET A 176 8.38 -7.55 -7.90
CA MET A 176 7.61 -8.14 -6.81
C MET A 176 6.14 -7.70 -6.85
N LEU A 177 5.85 -6.39 -6.93
CA LEU A 177 4.48 -5.88 -6.99
C LEU A 177 3.71 -6.42 -8.20
N ASN A 178 4.36 -6.47 -9.38
CA ASN A 178 3.76 -7.03 -10.59
C ASN A 178 3.44 -8.52 -10.43
N GLN A 179 4.30 -9.32 -9.81
CA GLN A 179 4.04 -10.73 -9.54
C GLN A 179 2.81 -10.93 -8.63
N PHE A 180 2.66 -10.11 -7.60
CA PHE A 180 1.48 -10.18 -6.73
C PHE A 180 0.21 -9.71 -7.45
N ASN A 181 0.28 -8.66 -8.25
CA ASN A 181 -0.86 -8.19 -9.05
C ASN A 181 -1.32 -9.27 -10.07
N GLN A 182 -0.40 -9.95 -10.74
CA GLN A 182 -0.71 -11.08 -11.64
C GLN A 182 -1.41 -12.24 -10.91
N ARG A 183 -1.23 -12.36 -9.60
CA ARG A 183 -1.93 -13.34 -8.73
C ARG A 183 -3.26 -12.82 -8.20
N GLY A 184 -3.70 -11.63 -8.64
CA GLY A 184 -5.00 -11.05 -8.31
C GLY A 184 -4.99 -9.98 -7.20
N LEU A 185 -3.82 -9.61 -6.65
CA LEU A 185 -3.72 -8.50 -5.71
C LEU A 185 -4.11 -7.18 -6.38
N THR A 186 -5.04 -6.43 -5.80
CA THR A 186 -5.32 -5.06 -6.23
C THR A 186 -4.25 -4.13 -5.66
N ILE A 187 -3.66 -3.28 -6.50
CA ILE A 187 -2.62 -2.34 -6.07
C ILE A 187 -3.04 -0.92 -6.38
N LEU A 188 -2.97 -0.04 -5.36
CA LEU A 188 -3.11 1.40 -5.50
C LEU A 188 -1.75 2.02 -5.21
N ARG A 189 -1.10 2.57 -6.25
CA ARG A 189 0.23 3.17 -6.12
C ARG A 189 0.15 4.68 -6.23
N VAL A 190 0.61 5.38 -5.22
CA VAL A 190 0.93 6.81 -5.31
C VAL A 190 2.41 6.94 -5.69
N THR A 191 2.70 7.73 -6.70
CA THR A 191 4.07 8.04 -7.13
C THR A 191 4.18 9.41 -7.76
N HIS A 192 5.38 9.97 -7.71
CA HIS A 192 5.80 11.17 -8.44
C HIS A 192 6.87 10.85 -9.49
N ASP A 193 7.26 9.58 -9.64
CA ASP A 193 8.24 9.14 -10.61
C ASP A 193 7.62 9.14 -12.03
N GLU A 194 8.19 9.94 -12.93
CA GLU A 194 7.68 10.12 -14.29
C GLU A 194 7.73 8.82 -15.10
N THR A 195 8.70 7.94 -14.83
CA THR A 195 8.83 6.66 -15.52
C THR A 195 7.71 5.72 -15.09
N GLU A 196 7.37 5.67 -13.81
CA GLU A 196 6.26 4.90 -13.26
C GLU A 196 4.90 5.43 -13.76
N ILE A 197 4.75 6.76 -13.83
CA ILE A 197 3.54 7.42 -14.33
C ILE A 197 3.34 7.11 -15.82
N SER A 198 4.43 7.16 -16.60
CA SER A 198 4.37 6.89 -18.04
C SER A 198 4.08 5.43 -18.36
N ALA A 199 4.57 4.50 -17.54
CA ALA A 199 4.32 3.06 -17.68
C ALA A 199 2.94 2.61 -17.17
N ALA A 200 2.20 3.49 -16.47
CA ALA A 200 0.92 3.14 -15.88
C ALA A 200 -0.19 3.00 -16.93
N THR A 201 -0.89 1.88 -16.92
CA THR A 201 -2.05 1.60 -17.80
C THR A 201 -3.36 2.16 -17.25
N ASP A 202 -3.56 2.03 -15.93
CA ASP A 202 -4.74 2.56 -15.23
C ASP A 202 -4.28 3.72 -14.31
N LYS A 203 -4.83 4.91 -14.52
CA LYS A 203 -4.47 6.14 -13.78
C LYS A 203 -5.68 6.81 -13.18
N ILE A 204 -5.47 7.43 -12.02
CA ILE A 204 -6.41 8.33 -11.36
C ILE A 204 -5.68 9.63 -11.08
N THR A 205 -6.21 10.74 -11.57
CA THR A 205 -5.61 12.06 -11.37
C THR A 205 -6.36 12.84 -10.29
N ILE A 206 -5.63 13.32 -9.26
CA ILE A 206 -6.19 14.18 -8.21
C ILE A 206 -5.53 15.56 -8.30
N ARG A 207 -6.33 16.61 -8.43
CA ARG A 207 -5.89 18.01 -8.40
C ARG A 207 -6.76 18.83 -7.47
N LYS A 208 -6.14 19.59 -6.57
CA LYS A 208 -6.83 20.48 -5.60
C LYS A 208 -7.98 19.79 -4.84
N GLY A 209 -7.79 18.51 -4.53
CA GLY A 209 -8.76 17.71 -3.78
C GLY A 209 -9.91 17.12 -4.60
N GLU A 210 -9.87 17.22 -5.91
CA GLU A 210 -10.91 16.73 -6.83
C GLU A 210 -10.33 15.69 -7.78
N LEU A 211 -11.16 14.71 -8.20
CA LEU A 211 -10.81 13.79 -9.29
C LEU A 211 -10.93 14.52 -10.63
N ILE A 212 -9.92 14.34 -11.46
CA ILE A 212 -9.95 14.81 -12.84
C ILE A 212 -10.23 13.59 -13.73
N ASN A 213 -11.30 13.67 -14.49
CA ASN A 213 -11.59 12.71 -15.55
C ASN A 213 -10.75 13.12 -16.77
N ASP A 214 -9.74 12.33 -17.09
CA ASP A 214 -8.93 12.48 -18.31
C ASP A 214 -9.65 11.84 -19.50
#